data_9a4b8eace31db032a4cfe7b2309f1c5f
#
_entry.id   9a4b8eace31db032a4cfe7b2309f1c5f
#
_cell.length_a   1.000
_cell.length_b   1.000
_cell.length_c   1.000
_cell.angle_alpha   90.00
_cell.angle_beta   90.00
_cell.angle_gamma   90.00
#
_symmetry.space_group_name_H-M   'P 1'
#
loop_
_entity.id
_entity.type
_entity.pdbx_description
1 polymer ?
#
loop_
_entity_poly.entity_id
_entity_poly.type
_entity_poly.pdbx_seq_one_letter_code
_entity_poly.pdbx_strand_id
1 'polypeptide(L)'
;ADILNRFGGIEDSNVYGVTVKGAEGRCGMVALTPLQGASVDWKKFAAYVVRELPVYARPYFVRVRREKDATSSFKQLKTSLQKEGFDPKAVKDPLYFLDPRKNAYVKMTPALYAEIQAGKIKF
;
A
#
# COMPACT_ATOMS: atom_id res chain seq x y z
N ALA A 1 3.70 1.08 11.56
CA ALA A 1 4.29 2.36 11.19
C ALA A 1 3.60 3.50 11.92
N ASP A 2 4.33 4.12 12.85
CA ASP A 2 3.78 5.16 13.71
C ASP A 2 3.24 6.35 12.95
N ILE A 3 3.94 6.78 11.91
CA ILE A 3 3.52 7.94 11.12
C ILE A 3 2.19 7.68 10.43
N LEU A 4 2.03 6.49 9.86
CA LEU A 4 0.79 6.13 9.16
C LEU A 4 -0.37 5.95 10.14
N ASN A 5 -0.11 5.43 11.33
CA ASN A 5 -1.15 5.25 12.35
C ASN A 5 -1.66 6.58 12.92
N ARG A 6 -0.89 7.65 12.78
CA ARG A 6 -1.32 8.99 13.22
C ARG A 6 -2.33 9.62 12.28
N PHE A 7 -2.46 9.09 11.08
CA PHE A 7 -3.50 9.56 10.16
C PHE A 7 -4.86 9.07 10.68
N GLY A 8 -5.81 9.98 10.79
CA GLY A 8 -7.12 9.67 11.34
C GLY A 8 -7.87 8.61 10.56
N GLY A 9 -8.54 7.69 11.25
CA GLY A 9 -9.34 6.63 10.63
C GLY A 9 -8.61 5.33 10.40
N ILE A 10 -7.33 5.22 10.79
CA ILE A 10 -6.55 3.99 10.64
C ILE A 10 -6.36 3.34 12.01
N GLU A 11 -6.78 2.08 12.14
CA GLU A 11 -6.58 1.30 13.36
C GLU A 11 -5.18 0.70 13.41
N ASP A 12 -4.69 0.18 12.27
CA ASP A 12 -3.40 -0.48 12.21
C ASP A 12 -2.80 -0.35 10.82
N SER A 13 -1.47 -0.45 10.76
CA SER A 13 -0.75 -0.45 9.50
C SER A 13 0.49 -1.32 9.60
N ASN A 14 0.73 -2.13 8.55
CA ASN A 14 1.92 -2.97 8.43
C ASN A 14 2.64 -2.60 7.14
N VAL A 15 3.89 -2.14 7.25
CA VAL A 15 4.70 -1.75 6.09
C VAL A 15 5.66 -2.89 5.74
N TYR A 16 5.75 -3.21 4.46
CA TYR A 16 6.64 -4.27 3.97
C TYR A 16 7.10 -3.92 2.55
N GLY A 17 8.16 -4.59 2.11
CA GLY A 17 8.69 -4.40 0.77
C GLY A 17 8.11 -5.38 -0.22
N VAL A 18 7.84 -4.92 -1.44
CA VAL A 18 7.40 -5.77 -2.55
C VAL A 18 8.33 -5.57 -3.74
N THR A 19 8.55 -6.61 -4.51
CA THR A 19 9.36 -6.55 -5.71
C THR A 19 8.52 -6.05 -6.87
N VAL A 20 9.02 -5.03 -7.57
CA VAL A 20 8.39 -4.48 -8.76
C VAL A 20 9.30 -4.76 -9.94
N LYS A 21 8.78 -5.43 -10.95
CA LYS A 21 9.54 -5.74 -12.15
C LYS A 21 9.95 -4.44 -12.87
N GLY A 22 11.22 -4.33 -13.22
CA GLY A 22 11.74 -3.14 -13.88
C GLY A 22 12.21 -2.04 -12.95
N ALA A 23 11.97 -2.17 -11.65
CA ALA A 23 12.47 -1.24 -10.65
C ALA A 23 13.64 -1.87 -9.90
N GLU A 24 14.61 -1.06 -9.52
CA GLU A 24 15.71 -1.52 -8.67
C GLU A 24 15.24 -1.64 -7.22
N GLY A 25 15.48 -2.80 -6.61
CA GLY A 25 15.13 -3.04 -5.23
C GLY A 25 13.63 -3.27 -5.04
N ARG A 26 13.18 -2.95 -3.83
CA ARG A 26 11.79 -3.15 -3.43
C ARG A 26 11.09 -1.83 -3.21
N CYS A 27 9.80 -1.80 -3.56
CA CYS A 27 8.94 -0.67 -3.27
C CYS A 27 8.19 -0.91 -1.97
N GLY A 28 7.89 0.17 -1.24
CA GLY A 28 7.11 0.09 -0.02
C GLY A 28 5.65 -0.23 -0.30
N MET A 29 5.10 -1.13 0.48
CA MET A 29 3.68 -1.44 0.49
C MET A 29 3.18 -1.44 1.93
N VAL A 30 1.94 -1.01 2.14
CA VAL A 30 1.35 -0.99 3.46
C VAL A 30 -0.02 -1.68 3.44
N ALA A 31 -0.25 -2.54 4.42
CA ALA A 31 -1.57 -3.10 4.67
C ALA A 31 -2.22 -2.23 5.76
N LEU A 32 -3.26 -1.50 5.38
CA LEU A 32 -4.00 -0.62 6.30
C LEU A 32 -5.26 -1.32 6.77
N THR A 33 -5.52 -1.22 8.07
CA THR A 33 -6.79 -1.63 8.66
C THR A 33 -7.50 -0.38 9.14
N PRO A 34 -8.57 0.07 8.44
CA PRO A 34 -9.33 1.22 8.89
C PRO A 34 -10.08 0.94 10.20
N LEU A 35 -10.35 1.99 10.96
CA LEU A 35 -11.23 1.87 12.11
C LEU A 35 -12.60 1.41 11.65
N GLN A 36 -13.30 0.66 12.51
CA GLN A 36 -14.62 0.15 12.19
C GLN A 36 -15.58 1.29 11.82
N GLY A 37 -16.22 1.17 10.65
CA GLY A 37 -17.13 2.19 10.15
C GLY A 37 -16.44 3.39 9.49
N ALA A 38 -15.11 3.42 9.47
CA ALA A 38 -14.36 4.51 8.84
C ALA A 38 -13.93 4.13 7.43
N SER A 39 -13.77 5.13 6.59
CA SER A 39 -13.15 4.97 5.28
C SER A 39 -11.99 5.96 5.14
N VAL A 40 -10.99 5.57 4.35
CA VAL A 40 -9.80 6.39 4.16
C VAL A 40 -10.08 7.42 3.07
N ASP A 41 -9.83 8.70 3.39
CA ASP A 41 -9.85 9.75 2.38
C ASP A 41 -8.50 9.70 1.64
N TRP A 42 -8.50 9.09 0.48
CA TRP A 42 -7.26 8.84 -0.27
C TRP A 42 -6.56 10.11 -0.68
N LYS A 43 -7.30 11.16 -0.95
CA LYS A 43 -6.73 12.45 -1.31
C LYS A 43 -5.96 13.06 -0.14
N LYS A 44 -6.55 13.04 1.05
CA LYS A 44 -5.89 13.52 2.27
C LYS A 44 -4.74 12.61 2.68
N PHE A 45 -4.90 11.31 2.52
CA PHE A 45 -3.86 10.34 2.85
C PHE A 45 -2.63 10.53 1.96
N ALA A 46 -2.82 10.74 0.66
CA ALA A 46 -1.72 11.01 -0.26
C ALA A 46 -0.97 12.28 0.11
N ALA A 47 -1.70 13.35 0.41
CA ALA A 47 -1.10 14.61 0.85
C ALA A 47 -0.30 14.43 2.15
N TYR A 48 -0.86 13.66 3.08
CA TYR A 48 -0.19 13.35 4.34
C TYR A 48 1.12 12.59 4.12
N VAL A 49 1.08 11.55 3.30
CA VAL A 49 2.26 10.72 2.98
C VAL A 49 3.35 11.55 2.31
N VAL A 50 2.97 12.37 1.33
CA VAL A 50 3.92 13.21 0.60
C VAL A 50 4.56 14.24 1.52
N ARG A 51 3.79 14.80 2.47
CA ARG A 51 4.28 15.79 3.42
C ARG A 51 5.17 15.18 4.50
N GLU A 52 4.76 14.04 5.07
CA GLU A 52 5.41 13.48 6.26
C GLU A 52 6.55 12.51 5.95
N LEU A 53 6.58 11.93 4.75
CA LEU A 53 7.56 10.93 4.40
C LEU A 53 8.40 11.36 3.20
N PRO A 54 9.73 11.10 3.24
CA PRO A 54 10.57 11.29 2.06
C PRO A 54 10.21 10.27 0.98
N VAL A 55 10.64 10.55 -0.26
CA VAL A 55 10.29 9.72 -1.43
C VAL A 55 10.60 8.23 -1.20
N TYR A 56 11.77 7.93 -0.63
CA TYR A 56 12.21 6.55 -0.44
C TYR A 56 11.43 5.81 0.66
N ALA A 57 10.71 6.53 1.51
CA ALA A 57 9.95 5.95 2.62
C ALA A 57 8.45 5.88 2.37
N ARG A 58 7.98 6.43 1.24
CA ARG A 58 6.54 6.45 0.93
C ARG A 58 6.05 5.07 0.49
N PRO A 59 4.90 4.59 1.03
CA PRO A 59 4.29 3.37 0.51
C PRO A 59 3.64 3.66 -0.85
N TYR A 60 4.18 3.07 -1.90
CA TYR A 60 3.60 3.21 -3.24
C TYR A 60 2.38 2.33 -3.44
N PHE A 61 2.26 1.26 -2.66
CA PHE A 61 1.13 0.34 -2.76
C PHE A 61 0.43 0.26 -1.41
N VAL A 62 -0.90 0.25 -1.44
CA VAL A 62 -1.73 0.15 -0.24
C VAL A 62 -2.74 -0.97 -0.44
N ARG A 63 -2.82 -1.86 0.54
CA ARG A 63 -3.83 -2.90 0.63
C ARG A 63 -4.73 -2.58 1.81
N VAL A 64 -6.03 -2.48 1.58
CA VAL A 64 -6.99 -2.19 2.65
C VAL A 64 -7.52 -3.51 3.19
N ARG A 65 -7.19 -3.81 4.44
CA ARG A 65 -7.65 -5.03 5.12
C ARG A 65 -8.71 -4.64 6.14
N ARG A 66 -9.88 -5.22 6.02
CA ARG A 66 -10.99 -4.94 6.93
C ARG A 66 -10.88 -5.68 8.25
N GLU A 67 -10.19 -6.82 8.25
CA GLU A 67 -10.03 -7.63 9.45
C GLU A 67 -8.59 -7.69 9.89
N LYS A 68 -8.39 -7.53 11.19
CA LYS A 68 -7.09 -7.67 11.81
C LYS A 68 -6.84 -9.14 12.05
N ASP A 69 -5.74 -9.67 11.55
CA ASP A 69 -5.39 -11.07 11.77
C ASP A 69 -4.73 -11.21 13.15
N ALA A 70 -5.53 -11.63 14.13
CA ALA A 70 -5.07 -11.76 15.50
C ALA A 70 -4.39 -13.11 15.80
N THR A 71 -4.45 -14.06 14.86
CA THR A 71 -3.96 -15.43 15.09
C THR A 71 -2.56 -15.66 14.55
N SER A 72 -2.10 -14.87 13.60
CA SER A 72 -0.77 -15.02 13.00
C SER A 72 0.26 -14.17 13.72
N SER A 73 1.49 -14.65 13.81
CA SER A 73 2.58 -13.82 14.30
C SER A 73 2.83 -12.69 13.29
N PHE A 74 3.36 -11.59 13.77
CA PHE A 74 3.68 -10.43 12.92
C PHE A 74 4.58 -10.81 11.74
N LYS A 75 5.57 -11.67 11.99
CA LYS A 75 6.50 -12.12 10.98
C LYS A 75 5.82 -12.97 9.91
N GLN A 76 4.93 -13.89 10.31
CA GLN A 76 4.19 -14.74 9.39
C GLN A 76 3.21 -13.93 8.55
N LEU A 77 2.52 -12.98 9.16
CA LEU A 77 1.60 -12.11 8.45
C LEU A 77 2.35 -11.30 7.37
N LYS A 78 3.49 -10.72 7.73
CA LYS A 78 4.28 -9.92 6.81
C LYS A 78 4.77 -10.74 5.62
N THR A 79 5.21 -11.98 5.86
CA THR A 79 5.66 -12.90 4.81
C THR A 79 4.51 -13.22 3.84
N SER A 80 3.33 -13.51 4.37
CA SER A 80 2.15 -13.79 3.54
C SER A 80 1.76 -12.59 2.69
N LEU A 81 1.78 -11.40 3.27
CA LEU A 81 1.45 -10.16 2.56
C LEU A 81 2.45 -9.87 1.44
N GLN A 82 3.75 -10.08 1.70
CA GLN A 82 4.77 -9.89 0.68
C GLN A 82 4.60 -10.86 -0.50
N LYS A 83 4.24 -12.12 -0.19
CA LYS A 83 4.04 -13.16 -1.18
C LYS A 83 2.85 -12.84 -2.09
N GLU A 84 1.77 -12.33 -1.54
CA GLU A 84 0.61 -11.93 -2.32
C GLU A 84 0.87 -10.67 -3.16
N GLY A 85 1.71 -9.77 -2.66
CA GLY A 85 2.09 -8.56 -3.38
C GLY A 85 0.95 -7.61 -3.65
N PHE A 86 0.95 -7.02 -4.84
CA PHE A 86 -0.04 -6.01 -5.25
C PHE A 86 -0.82 -6.42 -6.50
N ASP A 87 -0.87 -7.71 -6.81
CA ASP A 87 -1.61 -8.22 -7.97
C ASP A 87 -3.12 -8.21 -7.69
N PRO A 88 -3.92 -7.40 -8.41
CA PRO A 88 -5.35 -7.31 -8.15
C PRO A 88 -6.11 -8.60 -8.45
N LYS A 89 -5.51 -9.54 -9.19
CA LYS A 89 -6.11 -10.85 -9.44
C LYS A 89 -5.86 -11.82 -8.30
N ALA A 90 -4.73 -11.67 -7.59
CA ALA A 90 -4.36 -12.55 -6.49
C ALA A 90 -4.89 -12.04 -5.14
N VAL A 91 -5.04 -10.74 -5.00
CA VAL A 91 -5.46 -10.09 -3.76
C VAL A 91 -6.92 -9.68 -3.88
N LYS A 92 -7.76 -10.19 -2.97
CA LYS A 92 -9.19 -9.87 -2.96
C LYS A 92 -9.49 -8.52 -2.32
N ASP A 93 -8.59 -8.03 -1.48
CA ASP A 93 -8.77 -6.74 -0.81
C ASP A 93 -8.55 -5.59 -1.77
N PRO A 94 -9.19 -4.42 -1.53
CA PRO A 94 -8.91 -3.23 -2.34
C PRO A 94 -7.44 -2.87 -2.32
N LEU A 95 -6.90 -2.55 -3.48
CA LEU A 95 -5.51 -2.13 -3.66
C LEU A 95 -5.47 -0.74 -4.27
N TYR A 96 -4.51 0.07 -3.80
CA TYR A 96 -4.30 1.43 -4.29
C TYR A 96 -2.82 1.63 -4.60
N PHE A 97 -2.54 2.52 -5.52
CA PHE A 97 -1.18 2.84 -5.96
C PHE A 97 -0.96 4.35 -5.89
N LEU A 98 0.14 4.76 -5.27
CA LEU A 98 0.54 6.16 -5.26
C LEU A 98 1.18 6.50 -6.60
N ASP A 99 0.42 7.14 -7.47
CA ASP A 99 0.92 7.52 -8.80
C ASP A 99 1.88 8.70 -8.64
N PRO A 100 3.18 8.51 -8.95
CA PRO A 100 4.16 9.58 -8.77
C PRO A 100 3.94 10.76 -9.72
N ARG A 101 3.19 10.57 -10.80
CA ARG A 101 2.86 11.64 -11.73
C ARG A 101 1.81 12.59 -11.17
N LYS A 102 0.95 12.07 -10.27
CA LYS A 102 -0.16 12.84 -9.69
C LYS A 102 0.01 13.11 -8.21
N ASN A 103 0.94 12.43 -7.54
CA ASN A 103 1.07 12.42 -6.08
C ASN A 103 -0.26 12.10 -5.39
N ALA A 104 -1.00 11.15 -5.96
CA ALA A 104 -2.31 10.75 -5.47
C ALA A 104 -2.46 9.23 -5.54
N TYR A 105 -3.20 8.67 -4.59
CA TYR A 105 -3.52 7.25 -4.61
C TYR A 105 -4.67 7.00 -5.58
N VAL A 106 -4.45 6.07 -6.51
CA VAL A 106 -5.44 5.64 -7.48
C VAL A 106 -5.73 4.16 -7.27
N LYS A 107 -6.97 3.74 -7.57
CA LYS A 107 -7.34 2.35 -7.39
C LYS A 107 -6.56 1.45 -8.36
N MET A 108 -6.02 0.35 -7.83
CA MET A 108 -5.31 -0.62 -8.66
C MET A 108 -6.30 -1.35 -9.57
N THR A 109 -5.97 -1.40 -10.86
CA THR A 109 -6.73 -2.15 -11.87
C THR A 109 -5.79 -3.12 -12.56
N PRO A 110 -6.31 -4.17 -13.24
CA PRO A 110 -5.45 -5.06 -14.01
C PRO A 110 -4.62 -4.32 -15.06
N ALA A 111 -5.18 -3.29 -15.69
CA ALA A 111 -4.47 -2.47 -16.66
C ALA A 111 -3.32 -1.70 -16.01
N LEU A 112 -3.55 -1.09 -14.86
CA LEU A 112 -2.51 -0.37 -14.12
C LEU A 112 -1.42 -1.33 -13.65
N TYR A 113 -1.80 -2.50 -13.16
CA TYR A 113 -0.84 -3.52 -12.74
C TYR A 113 0.06 -3.92 -13.91
N ALA A 114 -0.51 -4.11 -15.11
CA ALA A 114 0.26 -4.45 -16.30
C ALA A 114 1.24 -3.34 -16.68
N GLU A 115 0.83 -2.08 -16.58
CA GLU A 115 1.72 -0.94 -16.84
C GLU A 115 2.89 -0.87 -15.87
N ILE A 116 2.63 -1.13 -14.58
CA ILE A 116 3.67 -1.14 -13.56
C ILE A 116 4.67 -2.25 -13.84
N GLN A 117 4.20 -3.46 -14.13
CA GLN A 117 5.06 -4.61 -14.41
C GLN A 117 5.82 -4.47 -15.71
N ALA A 118 5.30 -3.70 -16.66
CA ALA A 118 5.99 -3.43 -17.92
C ALA A 118 7.06 -2.33 -17.79
N GLY A 119 7.19 -1.71 -16.63
CA GLY A 119 8.16 -0.64 -16.40
C GLY A 119 7.77 0.69 -17.03
N LYS A 120 6.49 0.88 -17.34
CA LYS A 120 6.02 2.13 -17.97
C LYS A 120 5.88 3.27 -16.98
N ILE A 121 5.85 2.98 -15.69
CA ILE A 121 5.73 3.97 -14.64
C ILE A 121 7.05 4.03 -13.88
N LYS A 122 7.61 5.23 -13.78
CA LYS A 122 8.86 5.46 -13.04
C LYS A 122 8.54 5.89 -11.61
N PHE A 123 9.22 5.28 -10.69
CA PHE A 123 9.09 5.60 -9.26
C PHE A 123 10.13 6.63 -8.83
#